data_bee188259cd08697740fded4d513cb37
#
_entry.id   bee188259cd08697740fded4d513cb37
#
_cell.length_a   1.000
_cell.length_b   1.000
_cell.length_c   1.000
_cell.angle_alpha   90.00
_cell.angle_beta   90.00
_cell.angle_gamma   90.00
#
_symmetry.space_group_name_H-M   'P 1'
#
loop_
_entity.id
_entity.type
_entity.pdbx_description
1 polymer ?
#
loop_
_entity_poly.entity_id
_entity_poly.type
_entity_poly.pdbx_seq_one_letter_code
_entity_poly.pdbx_strand_id
1 'polypeptide(L)'
;GDVYKRQGEEYLVLEEGLSGRTTVFSDPLHECMSGLDVIYSTLMSHEPVDLLIIMLGTNDVKERFNANAACIGAGMERLILKARSVDCWGTKAPNILVVAPPRIGDGFHDAVMGEGCVERSAGVAEQFRVIAERQGVHFLDAKDCEFNQVDFMHLTCKGHAQLAELLAKEV
;
A
#
# COMPACT_ATOMS: atom_id res chain seq x y z
N GLY A 1 12.69 7.07 -4.56
CA GLY A 1 12.91 8.19 -3.67
C GLY A 1 12.49 9.58 -4.12
N ASP A 2 12.22 9.90 -5.41
CA ASP A 2 11.99 11.30 -5.83
C ASP A 2 10.51 11.70 -5.95
N VAL A 3 9.59 10.78 -5.69
CA VAL A 3 8.14 11.01 -5.81
C VAL A 3 7.66 12.10 -4.86
N TYR A 4 8.27 12.23 -3.70
CA TYR A 4 7.82 13.09 -2.62
C TYR A 4 8.41 14.51 -2.63
N LYS A 5 9.46 14.75 -3.41
CA LYS A 5 10.10 16.07 -3.49
C LYS A 5 9.31 17.10 -4.31
N ARG A 6 8.22 16.69 -4.97
CA ARG A 6 7.39 17.58 -5.80
C ARG A 6 6.39 18.43 -5.01
N GLN A 7 6.22 18.16 -3.71
CA GLN A 7 5.25 18.89 -2.86
C GLN A 7 5.83 20.15 -2.21
N GLY A 8 7.08 20.50 -2.51
CA GLY A 8 7.71 21.72 -2.00
C GLY A 8 8.16 21.62 -0.54
N GLU A 9 8.45 22.78 0.08
CA GLU A 9 8.95 22.86 1.46
C GLU A 9 7.84 22.75 2.53
N GLU A 10 6.56 22.65 2.13
CA GLU A 10 5.43 22.63 3.04
C GLU A 10 5.16 21.24 3.66
N TYR A 11 5.74 20.19 3.10
CA TYR A 11 5.51 18.81 3.52
C TYR A 11 6.82 18.08 3.86
N LEU A 12 6.87 17.46 5.03
CA LEU A 12 7.88 16.47 5.35
C LEU A 12 7.34 15.08 5.06
N VAL A 13 7.85 14.46 4.01
CA VAL A 13 7.46 13.09 3.64
C VAL A 13 8.47 12.10 4.20
N LEU A 14 7.96 11.15 4.99
CA LEU A 14 8.74 10.08 5.60
C LEU A 14 8.45 8.77 4.85
N GLU A 15 9.48 8.16 4.29
CA GLU A 15 9.38 6.93 3.51
C GLU A 15 9.60 5.72 4.40
N GLU A 16 8.55 4.93 4.62
CA GLU A 16 8.57 3.70 5.42
C GLU A 16 8.34 2.44 4.58
N GLY A 17 8.45 2.57 3.26
CA GLY A 17 8.33 1.45 2.33
C GLY A 17 9.50 0.48 2.42
N LEU A 18 9.19 -0.83 2.47
CA LEU A 18 10.17 -1.89 2.42
C LEU A 18 9.74 -2.95 1.41
N SER A 19 10.69 -3.39 0.57
CA SER A 19 10.43 -4.44 -0.43
C SER A 19 9.94 -5.71 0.24
N GLY A 20 8.84 -6.29 -0.26
CA GLY A 20 8.23 -7.50 0.31
C GLY A 20 7.15 -7.25 1.36
N ARG A 21 6.91 -6.00 1.77
CA ARG A 21 5.91 -5.68 2.80
C ARG A 21 4.50 -6.03 2.37
N THR A 22 3.77 -6.68 3.28
CA THR A 22 2.36 -7.07 3.15
C THR A 22 1.48 -6.18 4.02
N THR A 23 0.16 -6.31 3.89
CA THR A 23 -0.78 -5.69 4.84
C THR A 23 -0.65 -6.30 6.23
N VAL A 24 -0.92 -7.59 6.38
CA VAL A 24 -0.96 -8.29 7.68
C VAL A 24 -0.30 -9.68 7.66
N PHE A 25 0.15 -10.14 6.50
CA PHE A 25 0.66 -11.50 6.34
C PHE A 25 2.12 -11.58 6.76
N SER A 26 2.44 -12.45 7.72
CA SER A 26 3.82 -12.78 8.04
C SER A 26 4.41 -13.67 6.95
N ASP A 27 5.49 -13.23 6.33
CA ASP A 27 6.15 -13.96 5.26
C ASP A 27 7.19 -14.92 5.85
N PRO A 28 7.05 -16.25 5.66
CA PRO A 28 8.02 -17.21 6.19
C PRO A 28 9.40 -17.12 5.53
N LEU A 29 9.51 -16.43 4.40
CA LEU A 29 10.78 -16.23 3.68
C LEU A 29 11.43 -14.88 3.98
N HIS A 30 10.69 -13.94 4.59
CA HIS A 30 11.16 -12.58 4.86
C HIS A 30 10.63 -12.09 6.22
N GLU A 31 11.53 -11.86 7.15
CA GLU A 31 11.20 -11.43 8.50
C GLU A 31 10.62 -10.00 8.54
N CYS A 32 9.70 -9.77 9.47
CA CYS A 32 9.13 -8.44 9.77
C CYS A 32 8.48 -7.72 8.58
N MET A 33 7.91 -8.46 7.64
CA MET A 33 7.27 -7.88 6.45
C MET A 33 5.80 -7.53 6.65
N SER A 34 5.14 -7.98 7.71
CA SER A 34 3.76 -7.59 8.03
C SER A 34 3.68 -6.12 8.41
N GLY A 35 2.89 -5.34 7.66
CA GLY A 35 2.62 -3.95 7.99
C GLY A 35 1.97 -3.81 9.36
N LEU A 36 1.11 -4.76 9.74
CA LEU A 36 0.44 -4.76 11.05
C LEU A 36 1.44 -4.84 12.21
N ASP A 37 2.53 -5.58 12.05
CA ASP A 37 3.52 -5.78 13.12
C ASP A 37 4.37 -4.53 13.37
N VAL A 38 4.55 -3.69 12.34
CA VAL A 38 5.45 -2.54 12.41
C VAL A 38 4.73 -1.19 12.51
N ILE A 39 3.46 -1.11 12.14
CA ILE A 39 2.75 0.18 12.01
C ILE A 39 2.70 0.97 13.31
N TYR A 40 2.59 0.30 14.46
CA TYR A 40 2.58 0.99 15.76
C TYR A 40 3.89 1.74 16.01
N SER A 41 5.02 1.04 15.91
CA SER A 41 6.34 1.65 16.14
C SER A 41 6.65 2.72 15.10
N THR A 42 6.28 2.50 13.84
CA THR A 42 6.46 3.47 12.76
C THR A 42 5.71 4.77 13.07
N LEU A 43 4.41 4.69 13.37
CA LEU A 43 3.60 5.86 13.64
C LEU A 43 4.06 6.61 14.89
N MET A 44 4.38 5.91 15.97
CA MET A 44 4.86 6.51 17.21
C MET A 44 6.23 7.18 17.05
N SER A 45 7.07 6.68 16.14
CA SER A 45 8.40 7.29 15.86
C SER A 45 8.31 8.61 15.10
N HIS A 46 7.16 8.86 14.46
CA HIS A 46 6.95 10.02 13.59
C HIS A 46 5.82 10.96 14.05
N GLU A 47 5.38 10.80 15.30
CA GLU A 47 4.32 11.66 15.84
C GLU A 47 4.77 13.15 15.96
N PRO A 48 3.89 14.12 15.67
CA PRO A 48 2.54 13.97 15.19
C PRO A 48 2.47 13.68 13.68
N VAL A 49 1.58 12.76 13.28
CA VAL A 49 1.34 12.40 11.88
C VAL A 49 0.14 13.18 11.34
N ASP A 50 0.31 13.89 10.23
CA ASP A 50 -0.77 14.63 9.59
C ASP A 50 -1.54 13.80 8.56
N LEU A 51 -0.85 12.88 7.88
CA LEU A 51 -1.43 11.97 6.89
C LEU A 51 -0.61 10.66 6.84
N LEU A 52 -1.30 9.54 6.91
CA LEU A 52 -0.74 8.21 6.63
C LEU A 52 -1.19 7.73 5.24
N ILE A 53 -0.24 7.48 4.36
CA ILE A 53 -0.51 6.87 3.05
C ILE A 53 -0.12 5.38 3.12
N ILE A 54 -1.06 4.49 2.81
CA ILE A 54 -0.84 3.04 2.78
C ILE A 54 -0.99 2.54 1.34
N MET A 55 0.13 2.15 0.71
CA MET A 55 0.15 1.49 -0.59
C MET A 55 0.76 0.11 -0.43
N LEU A 56 -0.07 -0.88 -0.16
CA LEU A 56 0.28 -2.29 0.05
C LEU A 56 -0.68 -3.17 -0.75
N GLY A 57 -0.48 -4.49 -0.74
CA GLY A 57 -1.35 -5.46 -1.40
C GLY A 57 -0.65 -6.25 -2.51
N THR A 58 0.35 -5.67 -3.18
CA THR A 58 1.11 -6.37 -4.23
C THR A 58 1.82 -7.62 -3.68
N ASN A 59 2.38 -7.56 -2.48
CA ASN A 59 3.06 -8.71 -1.89
C ASN A 59 2.10 -9.71 -1.25
N ASP A 60 0.90 -9.30 -0.94
CA ASP A 60 -0.15 -10.11 -0.32
C ASP A 60 -0.68 -11.20 -1.27
N VAL A 61 -0.55 -11.00 -2.58
CA VAL A 61 -1.02 -11.95 -3.60
C VAL A 61 -0.10 -13.16 -3.80
N LYS A 62 1.06 -13.21 -3.13
CA LYS A 62 1.97 -14.36 -3.19
C LYS A 62 1.23 -15.64 -2.85
N GLU A 63 1.42 -16.68 -3.66
CA GLU A 63 0.68 -17.94 -3.53
C GLU A 63 0.83 -18.59 -2.16
N ARG A 64 2.00 -18.42 -1.53
CA ARG A 64 2.25 -18.98 -0.19
C ARG A 64 1.34 -18.45 0.91
N PHE A 65 0.70 -17.30 0.71
CA PHE A 65 -0.32 -16.80 1.67
C PHE A 65 -1.71 -17.38 1.39
N ASN A 66 -1.94 -17.92 0.21
CA ASN A 66 -3.24 -18.44 -0.22
C ASN A 66 -4.41 -17.48 0.03
N ALA A 67 -4.14 -16.17 -0.04
CA ALA A 67 -5.12 -15.13 0.20
C ALA A 67 -5.79 -14.71 -1.12
N ASN A 68 -7.11 -14.66 -1.13
CA ASN A 68 -7.86 -14.03 -2.21
C ASN A 68 -8.01 -12.52 -1.96
N ALA A 69 -8.55 -11.79 -2.93
CA ALA A 69 -8.71 -10.34 -2.84
C ALA A 69 -9.53 -9.90 -1.61
N ALA A 70 -10.55 -10.66 -1.21
CA ALA A 70 -11.34 -10.36 -0.03
C ALA A 70 -10.53 -10.51 1.28
N CYS A 71 -9.67 -11.54 1.37
CA CYS A 71 -8.75 -11.71 2.50
C CYS A 71 -7.74 -10.57 2.57
N ILE A 72 -7.20 -10.14 1.42
CA ILE A 72 -6.26 -9.01 1.34
C ILE A 72 -6.96 -7.71 1.75
N GLY A 73 -8.21 -7.52 1.31
CA GLY A 73 -9.06 -6.42 1.76
C GLY A 73 -9.27 -6.40 3.27
N ALA A 74 -9.62 -7.55 3.86
CA ALA A 74 -9.75 -7.66 5.31
C ALA A 74 -8.43 -7.34 6.04
N GLY A 75 -7.29 -7.71 5.46
CA GLY A 75 -5.97 -7.32 5.95
C GLY A 75 -5.76 -5.80 5.94
N MET A 76 -6.12 -5.13 4.85
CA MET A 76 -6.07 -3.67 4.77
C MET A 76 -6.98 -3.02 5.80
N GLU A 77 -8.20 -3.52 5.97
CA GLU A 77 -9.12 -3.00 7.00
C GLU A 77 -8.52 -3.14 8.41
N ARG A 78 -7.93 -4.29 8.71
CA ARG A 78 -7.26 -4.53 9.98
C ARG A 78 -6.12 -3.53 10.22
N LEU A 79 -5.37 -3.20 9.17
CA LEU A 79 -4.28 -2.23 9.22
C LEU A 79 -4.81 -0.81 9.46
N ILE A 80 -5.87 -0.40 8.78
CA ILE A 80 -6.56 0.90 8.99
C ILE A 80 -7.02 1.03 10.44
N LEU A 81 -7.70 0.02 10.96
CA LEU A 81 -8.20 0.02 12.34
C LEU A 81 -7.06 0.12 13.35
N LYS A 82 -5.94 -0.58 13.11
CA LYS A 82 -4.75 -0.48 13.94
C LYS A 82 -4.16 0.93 13.90
N ALA A 83 -3.98 1.50 12.71
CA ALA A 83 -3.44 2.85 12.55
C ALA A 83 -4.28 3.91 13.30
N ARG A 84 -5.61 3.80 13.21
CA ARG A 84 -6.52 4.69 13.95
C ARG A 84 -6.37 4.59 15.46
N SER A 85 -6.04 3.44 15.97
CA SER A 85 -5.93 3.20 17.42
C SER A 85 -4.61 3.70 18.01
N VAL A 86 -3.66 4.13 17.18
CA VAL A 86 -2.38 4.66 17.63
C VAL A 86 -2.54 6.14 17.99
N ASP A 87 -2.05 6.53 19.15
CA ASP A 87 -2.09 7.93 19.63
C ASP A 87 -0.91 8.73 19.05
N CYS A 88 -0.96 8.95 17.73
CA CYS A 88 0.09 9.65 16.98
C CYS A 88 -0.41 10.85 16.16
N TRP A 89 -1.71 11.18 16.24
CA TRP A 89 -2.34 12.17 15.38
C TRP A 89 -2.34 13.59 15.99
N GLY A 90 -1.69 13.78 17.12
CA GLY A 90 -1.71 15.03 17.86
C GLY A 90 -3.15 15.42 18.28
N THR A 91 -3.57 16.63 17.93
CA THR A 91 -4.95 17.11 18.21
C THR A 91 -5.92 16.87 17.07
N LYS A 92 -5.48 16.26 15.96
CA LYS A 92 -6.28 15.99 14.76
C LYS A 92 -6.90 14.62 14.81
N ALA A 93 -7.96 14.42 14.03
CA ALA A 93 -8.50 13.09 13.77
C ALA A 93 -7.52 12.29 12.88
N PRO A 94 -7.52 10.94 12.99
CA PRO A 94 -6.75 10.09 12.08
C PRO A 94 -7.07 10.38 10.61
N ASN A 95 -6.05 10.67 9.81
CA ASN A 95 -6.16 10.97 8.39
C ASN A 95 -5.38 9.93 7.58
N ILE A 96 -6.09 9.08 6.85
CA ILE A 96 -5.53 7.90 6.17
C ILE A 96 -5.96 7.92 4.71
N LEU A 97 -4.99 7.70 3.81
CA LEU A 97 -5.21 7.48 2.39
C LEU A 97 -4.75 6.05 2.03
N VAL A 98 -5.69 5.25 1.54
CA VAL A 98 -5.40 3.93 0.97
C VAL A 98 -5.17 4.08 -0.53
N VAL A 99 -4.02 3.62 -1.00
CA VAL A 99 -3.67 3.58 -2.41
C VAL A 99 -3.68 2.13 -2.88
N ALA A 100 -4.56 1.81 -3.82
CA ALA A 100 -4.54 0.52 -4.49
C ALA A 100 -3.41 0.51 -5.54
N PRO A 101 -2.45 -0.41 -5.46
CA PRO A 101 -1.41 -0.55 -6.48
C PRO A 101 -2.01 -1.01 -7.81
N PRO A 102 -1.34 -0.78 -8.96
CA PRO A 102 -1.72 -1.43 -10.20
C PRO A 102 -1.78 -2.95 -10.03
N ARG A 103 -2.69 -3.60 -10.75
CA ARG A 103 -2.70 -5.07 -10.80
C ARG A 103 -1.39 -5.58 -11.42
N ILE A 104 -1.01 -6.78 -11.07
CA ILE A 104 0.12 -7.47 -11.71
C ILE A 104 -0.25 -7.78 -13.17
N GLY A 105 0.64 -7.47 -14.10
CA GLY A 105 0.42 -7.65 -15.54
C GLY A 105 0.43 -9.13 -15.97
N ASP A 106 -0.27 -9.41 -17.05
CA ASP A 106 -0.47 -10.80 -17.54
C ASP A 106 0.83 -11.51 -17.98
N GLY A 107 1.91 -10.76 -18.20
CA GLY A 107 3.23 -11.31 -18.51
C GLY A 107 4.08 -11.67 -17.29
N PHE A 108 3.55 -11.55 -16.09
CA PHE A 108 4.27 -11.84 -14.86
C PHE A 108 4.60 -13.34 -14.73
N HIS A 109 5.86 -13.61 -14.42
CA HIS A 109 6.37 -14.94 -14.10
C HIS A 109 7.37 -14.87 -12.95
N ASP A 110 7.07 -15.49 -11.83
CA ASP A 110 7.99 -15.63 -10.70
C ASP A 110 7.66 -16.91 -9.92
N ALA A 111 8.60 -17.86 -9.93
CA ALA A 111 8.39 -19.16 -9.29
C ALA A 111 8.27 -19.09 -7.76
N VAL A 112 8.80 -18.02 -7.13
CA VAL A 112 8.76 -17.84 -5.67
C VAL A 112 7.47 -17.16 -5.23
N MET A 113 6.97 -16.21 -6.01
CA MET A 113 5.69 -15.56 -5.77
C MET A 113 4.52 -16.46 -6.19
N GLY A 114 4.66 -17.17 -7.29
CA GLY A 114 3.66 -18.06 -7.86
C GLY A 114 2.85 -17.42 -8.99
N GLU A 115 2.42 -18.23 -9.95
CA GLU A 115 1.71 -17.80 -11.18
C GLU A 115 0.32 -17.23 -10.90
N GLY A 116 -0.34 -17.62 -9.80
CA GLY A 116 -1.66 -17.13 -9.40
C GLY A 116 -1.70 -15.66 -8.94
N CYS A 117 -0.55 -14.98 -8.86
CA CYS A 117 -0.47 -13.58 -8.45
C CYS A 117 -1.28 -12.64 -9.35
N VAL A 118 -1.26 -12.90 -10.67
CA VAL A 118 -1.98 -12.08 -11.66
C VAL A 118 -3.48 -12.06 -11.38
N GLU A 119 -4.08 -13.25 -11.21
CA GLU A 119 -5.50 -13.39 -10.94
C GLU A 119 -5.89 -12.78 -9.58
N ARG A 120 -5.11 -13.08 -8.53
CA ARG A 120 -5.37 -12.56 -7.19
C ARG A 120 -5.29 -11.04 -7.11
N SER A 121 -4.38 -10.41 -7.87
CA SER A 121 -4.21 -8.96 -7.87
C SER A 121 -5.40 -8.22 -8.51
N ALA A 122 -6.10 -8.85 -9.43
CA ALA A 122 -7.16 -8.21 -10.21
C ALA A 122 -8.32 -7.65 -9.36
N GLY A 123 -8.64 -8.28 -8.23
CA GLY A 123 -9.74 -7.85 -7.35
C GLY A 123 -9.34 -6.95 -6.17
N VAL A 124 -8.05 -6.70 -5.98
CA VAL A 124 -7.55 -6.00 -4.77
C VAL A 124 -8.04 -4.55 -4.70
N ALA A 125 -7.96 -3.81 -5.82
CA ALA A 125 -8.36 -2.40 -5.86
C ALA A 125 -9.83 -2.21 -5.49
N GLU A 126 -10.73 -3.06 -5.98
CA GLU A 126 -12.15 -2.99 -5.64
C GLU A 126 -12.41 -3.30 -4.15
N GLN A 127 -11.72 -4.28 -3.59
CA GLN A 127 -11.80 -4.56 -2.15
C GLN A 127 -11.33 -3.36 -1.32
N PHE A 128 -10.22 -2.74 -1.71
CA PHE A 128 -9.71 -1.56 -1.00
C PHE A 128 -10.66 -0.37 -1.11
N ARG A 129 -11.27 -0.15 -2.27
CA ARG A 129 -12.28 0.90 -2.46
C ARG A 129 -13.46 0.72 -1.52
N VAL A 130 -14.05 -0.48 -1.49
CA VAL A 130 -15.21 -0.80 -0.63
C VAL A 130 -14.86 -0.62 0.85
N ILE A 131 -13.65 -1.03 1.26
CA ILE A 131 -13.20 -0.91 2.65
C ILE A 131 -12.93 0.55 3.01
N ALA A 132 -12.28 1.32 2.14
CA ALA A 132 -12.02 2.72 2.37
C ALA A 132 -13.33 3.51 2.54
N GLU A 133 -14.33 3.25 1.70
CA GLU A 133 -15.67 3.82 1.82
C GLU A 133 -16.33 3.45 3.16
N ARG A 134 -16.34 2.16 3.51
CA ARG A 134 -16.91 1.67 4.78
C ARG A 134 -16.23 2.26 6.01
N GLN A 135 -14.91 2.41 5.93
CA GLN A 135 -14.11 2.96 7.02
C GLN A 135 -14.04 4.50 7.00
N GLY A 136 -14.56 5.16 5.97
CA GLY A 136 -14.51 6.62 5.84
C GLY A 136 -13.08 7.14 5.78
N VAL A 137 -12.18 6.46 5.07
CA VAL A 137 -10.83 6.90 4.74
C VAL A 137 -10.72 7.25 3.27
N HIS A 138 -9.70 8.03 2.89
CA HIS A 138 -9.47 8.39 1.50
C HIS A 138 -9.01 7.17 0.67
N PHE A 139 -9.35 7.16 -0.60
CA PHE A 139 -8.99 6.10 -1.52
C PHE A 139 -8.47 6.65 -2.85
N LEU A 140 -7.38 6.07 -3.33
CA LEU A 140 -6.77 6.37 -4.63
C LEU A 140 -6.50 5.05 -5.37
N ASP A 141 -6.94 4.93 -6.61
CA ASP A 141 -6.63 3.81 -7.49
C ASP A 141 -5.47 4.19 -8.44
N ALA A 142 -4.32 3.54 -8.26
CA ALA A 142 -3.13 3.77 -9.09
C ALA A 142 -3.10 2.89 -10.37
N LYS A 143 -4.23 2.32 -10.79
CA LYS A 143 -4.35 1.36 -11.91
C LYS A 143 -3.73 1.84 -13.22
N ASP A 144 -3.74 3.15 -13.48
CA ASP A 144 -3.23 3.75 -14.72
C ASP A 144 -1.75 4.17 -14.62
N CYS A 145 -1.11 3.96 -13.47
CA CYS A 145 0.32 4.17 -13.31
C CYS A 145 1.11 3.09 -14.08
N GLU A 146 2.04 3.52 -14.90
CA GLU A 146 2.83 2.63 -15.75
C GLU A 146 3.72 1.71 -14.92
N PHE A 147 3.60 0.40 -15.14
CA PHE A 147 4.52 -0.59 -14.61
C PHE A 147 5.44 -1.15 -15.70
N ASN A 148 6.60 -1.69 -15.32
CA ASN A 148 7.59 -2.16 -16.28
C ASN A 148 7.15 -3.49 -16.93
N GLN A 149 7.69 -3.73 -18.15
CA GLN A 149 7.39 -4.93 -18.93
C GLN A 149 8.46 -6.04 -18.74
N VAL A 150 9.27 -5.94 -17.69
CA VAL A 150 10.27 -6.96 -17.33
C VAL A 150 9.70 -7.89 -16.25
N ASP A 151 9.20 -7.31 -15.16
CA ASP A 151 8.57 -8.07 -14.07
C ASP A 151 7.05 -7.88 -13.99
N PHE A 152 6.48 -6.99 -14.81
CA PHE A 152 5.04 -6.73 -14.89
C PHE A 152 4.38 -6.33 -13.56
N MET A 153 5.14 -5.77 -12.65
CA MET A 153 4.69 -5.47 -11.30
C MET A 153 5.16 -4.10 -10.79
N HIS A 154 6.46 -3.81 -10.89
CA HIS A 154 7.02 -2.58 -10.37
C HIS A 154 6.79 -1.39 -11.30
N LEU A 155 6.49 -0.24 -10.71
CA LEU A 155 6.32 1.01 -11.47
C LEU A 155 7.61 1.40 -12.20
N THR A 156 7.45 1.94 -13.42
CA THR A 156 8.55 2.62 -14.11
C THR A 156 8.80 4.00 -13.48
N CYS A 157 9.89 4.66 -13.89
CA CYS A 157 10.11 6.07 -13.50
C CYS A 157 8.92 6.97 -13.89
N LYS A 158 8.28 6.71 -15.01
CA LYS A 158 7.07 7.41 -15.45
C LYS A 158 5.88 7.06 -14.55
N GLY A 159 5.70 5.78 -14.21
CA GLY A 159 4.66 5.34 -13.28
C GLY A 159 4.80 5.98 -11.90
N HIS A 160 6.02 6.11 -11.40
CA HIS A 160 6.28 6.85 -10.15
C HIS A 160 5.93 8.34 -10.27
N ALA A 161 6.21 8.98 -11.39
CA ALA A 161 5.83 10.37 -11.63
C ALA A 161 4.30 10.53 -11.69
N GLN A 162 3.60 9.61 -12.36
CA GLN A 162 2.14 9.57 -12.41
C GLN A 162 1.53 9.40 -11.02
N LEU A 163 2.05 8.47 -10.22
CA LEU A 163 1.61 8.27 -8.84
C LEU A 163 1.80 9.52 -7.99
N ALA A 164 2.94 10.21 -8.14
CA ALA A 164 3.20 11.45 -7.43
C ALA A 164 2.20 12.56 -7.78
N GLU A 165 1.84 12.69 -9.07
CA GLU A 165 0.83 13.64 -9.52
C GLU A 165 -0.57 13.33 -8.99
N LEU A 166 -0.92 12.05 -8.86
CA LEU A 166 -2.18 11.62 -8.28
C LEU A 166 -2.22 11.93 -6.78
N LEU A 167 -1.16 11.57 -6.05
CA LEU A 167 -1.05 11.84 -4.62
C LEU A 167 -1.09 13.34 -4.29
N ALA A 168 -0.42 14.16 -5.10
CA ALA A 168 -0.40 15.63 -4.91
C ALA A 168 -1.78 16.30 -5.07
N LYS A 169 -2.77 15.61 -5.61
CA LYS A 169 -4.15 16.11 -5.71
C LYS A 169 -5.00 15.75 -4.49
N GLU A 170 -4.54 14.78 -3.70
CA GLU A 170 -5.25 14.27 -2.53
C GLU A 170 -4.77 14.93 -1.22
N VAL A 171 -3.66 15.68 -1.27
CA VAL A 171 -2.97 16.27 -0.10
C VAL A 171 -3.18 17.78 -0.01
#